data_850ed5c7e56a1c4497619019f24e9353
#
_entry.id   850ed5c7e56a1c4497619019f24e9353
#
_cell.length_a   1.000
_cell.length_b   1.000
_cell.length_c   1.000
_cell.angle_alpha   90.00
_cell.angle_beta   90.00
_cell.angle_gamma   90.00
#
_symmetry.space_group_name_H-M   'P 1'
#
loop_
_entity.id
_entity.type
_entity.pdbx_description
1 polymer ?
#
loop_
_entity_poly.entity_id
_entity_poly.type
_entity_poly.pdbx_seq_one_letter_code
_entity_poly.pdbx_strand_id
1 'polypeptide(L)'
;MLKSRVEALAWGKFVKVKRNIHRVLAKEIGSSKFSGIVGVSTVTDPYQPLESRYMLTRRCLEILSRARKLHVSIQTKSDLILRDLDLLKPGMFDVGITITTMDEDIAKLIEPKAPPPSRRVYALEEVSNLGVETWIFLGPIIPYVNDSYDSIELVVDNARRIGCEVIYDKLNLRRWVLDSMRGRLEGYKDYPIDRLTSLTRKDSEWWIEVK
;
A
#
# COMPACT_ATOMS: atom_id res chain seq x y z
N MET A 1 -2.77 -11.35 -12.02
CA MET A 1 -4.23 -11.41 -11.94
C MET A 1 -4.63 -12.80 -11.45
N LEU A 2 -5.53 -12.92 -10.46
CA LEU A 2 -6.00 -14.21 -9.96
C LEU A 2 -6.86 -14.88 -11.03
N LYS A 3 -6.59 -16.16 -11.31
CA LYS A 3 -7.24 -16.88 -12.41
C LYS A 3 -8.48 -17.66 -11.97
N SER A 4 -8.66 -17.91 -10.67
CA SER A 4 -9.78 -18.67 -10.12
C SER A 4 -10.19 -18.22 -8.73
N ARG A 5 -11.40 -18.63 -8.29
CA ARG A 5 -11.88 -18.42 -6.91
C ARG A 5 -10.96 -19.08 -5.87
N VAL A 6 -10.43 -20.26 -6.21
CA VAL A 6 -9.51 -21.01 -5.33
C VAL A 6 -8.23 -20.21 -5.09
N GLU A 7 -7.64 -19.61 -6.15
CA GLU A 7 -6.47 -18.74 -6.00
C GLU A 7 -6.79 -17.47 -5.20
N ALA A 8 -7.99 -16.90 -5.37
CA ALA A 8 -8.42 -15.73 -4.63
C ALA A 8 -8.58 -16.01 -3.13
N LEU A 9 -9.21 -17.12 -2.75
CA LEU A 9 -9.37 -17.55 -1.37
C LEU A 9 -8.05 -18.02 -0.73
N ALA A 10 -7.09 -18.43 -1.54
CA ALA A 10 -5.73 -18.76 -1.10
C ALA A 10 -4.80 -17.54 -1.08
N TRP A 11 -5.30 -16.33 -1.39
CA TRP A 11 -4.50 -15.11 -1.38
C TRP A 11 -3.86 -14.89 0.01
N GLY A 12 -2.55 -14.61 -0.01
CA GLY A 12 -1.76 -14.48 1.22
C GLY A 12 -1.27 -15.82 1.82
N LYS A 13 -1.63 -16.99 1.23
CA LYS A 13 -1.13 -18.31 1.63
C LYS A 13 0.05 -18.78 0.75
N PHE A 14 0.30 -18.13 -0.37
CA PHE A 14 1.42 -18.42 -1.27
C PHE A 14 2.00 -17.15 -1.89
N VAL A 15 3.27 -17.20 -2.27
CA VAL A 15 3.95 -16.14 -3.01
C VAL A 15 4.72 -16.74 -4.19
N LYS A 16 4.55 -16.13 -5.37
CA LYS A 16 5.31 -16.49 -6.58
C LYS A 16 6.46 -15.50 -6.75
N VAL A 17 7.69 -15.91 -6.48
CA VAL A 17 8.87 -15.05 -6.51
C VAL A 17 9.45 -14.95 -7.92
N LYS A 18 9.49 -13.76 -8.49
CA LYS A 18 10.08 -13.46 -9.82
C LYS A 18 11.60 -13.27 -9.69
N ARG A 19 12.35 -14.32 -9.46
CA ARG A 19 13.79 -14.29 -9.12
C ARG A 19 14.69 -13.52 -10.10
N ASN A 20 14.30 -13.36 -11.35
CA ASN A 20 15.07 -12.69 -12.40
C ASN A 20 14.58 -11.28 -12.75
N ILE A 21 13.61 -10.72 -11.99
CA ILE A 21 12.98 -9.43 -12.33
C ILE A 21 13.99 -8.29 -12.50
N HIS A 22 15.00 -8.20 -11.63
CA HIS A 22 16.03 -7.19 -11.70
C HIS A 22 16.90 -7.29 -12.96
N ARG A 23 17.16 -8.51 -13.47
CA ARG A 23 17.91 -8.72 -14.73
C ARG A 23 17.07 -8.29 -15.93
N VAL A 24 15.77 -8.61 -15.94
CA VAL A 24 14.83 -8.19 -16.98
C VAL A 24 14.74 -6.66 -17.00
N LEU A 25 14.55 -6.05 -15.83
CA LEU A 25 14.50 -4.60 -15.68
C LEU A 25 15.78 -3.91 -16.21
N ALA A 26 16.97 -4.42 -15.85
CA ALA A 26 18.24 -3.88 -16.31
C ALA A 26 18.36 -3.91 -17.84
N LYS A 27 17.93 -5.02 -18.46
CA LYS A 27 17.92 -5.15 -19.93
C LYS A 27 16.95 -4.17 -20.58
N GLU A 28 15.74 -4.02 -20.05
CA GLU A 28 14.73 -3.13 -20.59
C GLU A 28 15.16 -1.67 -20.50
N ILE A 29 15.65 -1.22 -19.34
CA ILE A 29 16.15 0.15 -19.15
C ILE A 29 17.38 0.43 -20.04
N GLY A 30 18.29 -0.54 -20.18
CA GLY A 30 19.48 -0.40 -21.02
C GLY A 30 19.19 -0.36 -22.52
N SER A 31 18.09 -0.96 -22.97
CA SER A 31 17.73 -1.07 -24.39
C SER A 31 16.79 0.03 -24.90
N SER A 32 16.19 0.82 -24.03
CA SER A 32 15.14 1.76 -24.39
C SER A 32 15.38 3.16 -23.80
N LYS A 33 14.82 4.17 -24.49
CA LYS A 33 14.83 5.56 -24.04
C LYS A 33 13.64 5.83 -23.11
N PHE A 34 13.46 5.01 -22.07
CA PHE A 34 12.37 5.23 -21.12
C PHE A 34 12.55 6.55 -20.36
N SER A 35 11.46 7.30 -20.29
CA SER A 35 11.33 8.47 -19.43
C SER A 35 9.92 8.52 -18.87
N GLY A 36 9.76 9.10 -17.68
CA GLY A 36 8.47 9.23 -17.02
C GLY A 36 8.43 8.52 -15.66
N ILE A 37 7.25 8.15 -15.19
CA ILE A 37 7.02 7.61 -13.86
C ILE A 37 7.01 6.08 -13.91
N VAL A 38 7.74 5.45 -12.99
CA VAL A 38 7.75 4.00 -12.77
C VAL A 38 7.16 3.71 -11.41
N GLY A 39 5.94 3.14 -11.39
CA GLY A 39 5.34 2.63 -10.16
C GLY A 39 5.95 1.28 -9.76
N VAL A 40 6.47 1.19 -8.56
CA VAL A 40 7.01 -0.06 -8.00
C VAL A 40 5.88 -0.81 -7.31
N SER A 41 5.42 -1.88 -7.97
CA SER A 41 4.44 -2.84 -7.45
C SER A 41 3.04 -2.30 -7.17
N THR A 42 2.23 -2.23 -8.21
CA THR A 42 0.83 -1.77 -8.11
C THR A 42 -0.19 -2.86 -7.71
N VAL A 43 0.20 -4.14 -7.72
CA VAL A 43 -0.70 -5.29 -7.45
C VAL A 43 -0.39 -5.99 -6.14
N THR A 44 0.88 -6.06 -5.79
CA THR A 44 1.36 -6.69 -4.56
C THR A 44 2.36 -5.77 -3.88
N ASP A 45 2.46 -5.83 -2.56
CA ASP A 45 3.42 -5.01 -1.83
C ASP A 45 4.86 -5.35 -2.26
N PRO A 46 5.71 -4.35 -2.56
CA PRO A 46 7.11 -4.58 -2.95
C PRO A 46 7.98 -5.06 -1.79
N TYR A 47 7.56 -4.80 -0.56
CA TYR A 47 8.26 -5.18 0.67
C TYR A 47 7.53 -6.29 1.44
N GLN A 48 7.02 -7.31 0.73
CA GLN A 48 6.50 -8.51 1.40
C GLN A 48 7.59 -9.16 2.28
N PRO A 49 7.23 -9.94 3.33
CA PRO A 49 8.20 -10.54 4.24
C PRO A 49 9.34 -11.32 3.56
N LEU A 50 9.08 -11.94 2.40
CA LEU A 50 10.11 -12.62 1.62
C LEU A 50 11.15 -11.69 1.00
N GLU A 51 10.88 -10.40 0.91
CA GLU A 51 11.82 -9.40 0.40
C GLU A 51 13.05 -9.27 1.33
N SER A 52 12.89 -9.51 2.64
CA SER A 52 14.01 -9.58 3.58
C SER A 52 15.06 -10.61 3.16
N ARG A 53 14.63 -11.71 2.51
CA ARG A 53 15.48 -12.80 2.06
C ARG A 53 15.94 -12.65 0.60
N TYR A 54 15.02 -12.31 -0.30
CA TYR A 54 15.29 -12.30 -1.75
C TYR A 54 15.90 -11.00 -2.25
N MET A 55 15.65 -9.87 -1.58
CA MET A 55 16.17 -8.53 -1.89
C MET A 55 15.92 -8.12 -3.34
N LEU A 56 14.78 -8.50 -3.91
CA LEU A 56 14.48 -8.23 -5.32
C LEU A 56 14.08 -6.78 -5.54
N THR A 57 13.30 -6.20 -4.62
CA THR A 57 12.95 -4.79 -4.64
C THR A 57 14.21 -3.94 -4.53
N ARG A 58 15.08 -4.21 -3.56
CA ARG A 58 16.36 -3.50 -3.43
C ARG A 58 17.17 -3.54 -4.73
N ARG A 59 17.34 -4.72 -5.34
CA ARG A 59 18.08 -4.86 -6.61
C ARG A 59 17.43 -4.09 -7.76
N CYS A 60 16.10 -4.00 -7.79
CA CYS A 60 15.41 -3.17 -8.77
C CYS A 60 15.65 -1.68 -8.51
N LEU A 61 15.58 -1.24 -7.25
CA LEU A 61 15.84 0.14 -6.85
C LEU A 61 17.30 0.57 -7.16
N GLU A 62 18.29 -0.32 -6.97
CA GLU A 62 19.68 -0.07 -7.37
C GLU A 62 19.82 0.23 -8.86
N ILE A 63 19.03 -0.42 -9.71
CA ILE A 63 19.00 -0.17 -11.16
C ILE A 63 18.26 1.13 -11.45
N LEU A 64 17.09 1.32 -10.86
CA LEU A 64 16.25 2.49 -11.06
C LEU A 64 16.94 3.77 -10.57
N SER A 65 17.65 3.74 -9.45
CA SER A 65 18.37 4.91 -8.89
C SER A 65 19.48 5.46 -9.79
N ARG A 66 19.87 4.74 -10.85
CA ARG A 66 20.83 5.17 -11.88
C ARG A 66 20.15 5.71 -13.14
N ALA A 67 18.85 5.50 -13.28
CA ALA A 67 18.10 5.86 -14.49
C ALA A 67 17.53 7.28 -14.39
N ARG A 68 18.37 8.30 -14.58
CA ARG A 68 18.10 9.73 -14.36
C ARG A 68 16.87 10.33 -15.06
N LYS A 69 16.28 9.64 -16.04
CA LYS A 69 15.09 10.09 -16.78
C LYS A 69 13.79 9.52 -16.20
N LEU A 70 13.89 8.73 -15.15
CA LEU A 70 12.76 8.09 -14.50
C LEU A 70 12.50 8.75 -13.14
N HIS A 71 11.24 8.96 -12.86
CA HIS A 71 10.73 9.19 -11.50
C HIS A 71 10.18 7.87 -10.97
N VAL A 72 10.52 7.51 -9.75
CA VAL A 72 10.19 6.20 -9.16
C VAL A 72 9.24 6.39 -8.00
N SER A 73 8.01 5.94 -8.18
CA SER A 73 6.98 5.98 -7.15
C SER A 73 6.85 4.62 -6.46
N ILE A 74 7.02 4.60 -5.15
CA ILE A 74 6.96 3.39 -4.33
C ILE A 74 5.74 3.48 -3.40
N GLN A 75 4.88 2.47 -3.41
CA GLN A 75 3.81 2.34 -2.43
C GLN A 75 3.95 1.04 -1.64
N THR A 76 3.90 1.13 -0.30
CA THR A 76 4.03 -0.05 0.57
C THR A 76 3.22 0.08 1.86
N LYS A 77 2.98 -1.05 2.54
CA LYS A 77 2.50 -1.14 3.92
C LYS A 77 3.61 -1.52 4.89
N SER A 78 4.85 -1.68 4.40
CA SER A 78 5.95 -2.29 5.14
C SER A 78 6.97 -1.26 5.59
N ASP A 79 7.40 -1.38 6.82
CA ASP A 79 8.54 -0.65 7.38
C ASP A 79 9.90 -1.19 6.90
N LEU A 80 9.92 -2.28 6.13
CA LEU A 80 11.14 -2.82 5.54
C LEU A 80 11.79 -1.87 4.52
N ILE A 81 11.06 -0.86 4.05
CA ILE A 81 11.61 0.22 3.20
C ILE A 81 12.79 0.93 3.88
N LEU A 82 12.83 0.96 5.21
CA LEU A 82 13.94 1.53 5.99
C LEU A 82 15.29 0.91 5.68
N ARG A 83 15.31 -0.35 5.22
CA ARG A 83 16.54 -1.02 4.76
C ARG A 83 17.16 -0.35 3.53
N ASP A 84 16.35 0.29 2.71
CA ASP A 84 16.71 0.76 1.37
C ASP A 84 16.80 2.30 1.29
N LEU A 85 16.83 3.00 2.43
CA LEU A 85 16.93 4.46 2.51
C LEU A 85 18.13 5.02 1.74
N ASP A 86 19.24 4.29 1.70
CA ASP A 86 20.47 4.64 0.97
C ASP A 86 20.27 4.76 -0.55
N LEU A 87 19.20 4.19 -1.10
CA LEU A 87 18.87 4.22 -2.53
C LEU A 87 17.89 5.32 -2.90
N LEU A 88 17.14 5.86 -1.93
CA LEU A 88 16.12 6.86 -2.15
C LEU A 88 16.75 8.24 -2.33
N LYS A 89 16.46 8.89 -3.44
CA LYS A 89 17.04 10.20 -3.79
C LYS A 89 15.94 11.24 -3.96
N PRO A 90 16.03 12.38 -3.29
CA PRO A 90 15.13 13.51 -3.49
C PRO A 90 15.01 13.90 -4.97
N GLY A 91 13.80 14.25 -5.41
CA GLY A 91 13.51 14.64 -6.80
C GLY A 91 13.48 13.48 -7.82
N MET A 92 13.89 12.27 -7.40
CA MET A 92 13.85 11.08 -8.24
C MET A 92 12.89 10.02 -7.73
N PHE A 93 12.65 10.02 -6.43
CA PHE A 93 11.74 9.09 -5.76
C PHE A 93 10.62 9.84 -5.05
N ASP A 94 9.45 9.23 -5.04
CA ASP A 94 8.42 9.48 -4.05
C ASP A 94 8.04 8.17 -3.34
N VAL A 95 7.61 8.28 -2.09
CA VAL A 95 7.23 7.13 -1.27
C VAL A 95 5.88 7.36 -0.61
N GLY A 96 4.95 6.49 -0.93
CA GLY A 96 3.67 6.38 -0.26
C GLY A 96 3.63 5.23 0.72
N ILE A 97 3.16 5.49 1.92
CA ILE A 97 2.86 4.42 2.87
C ILE A 97 1.36 4.33 3.10
N THR A 98 0.82 3.12 2.94
CA THR A 98 -0.59 2.88 3.21
C THR A 98 -0.83 2.80 4.71
N ILE A 99 -1.68 3.68 5.22
CA ILE A 99 -2.16 3.71 6.60
C ILE A 99 -3.68 3.75 6.56
N THR A 100 -4.31 2.62 6.81
CA THR A 100 -5.77 2.48 6.75
C THR A 100 -6.47 3.01 7.99
N THR A 101 -5.78 3.03 9.11
CA THR A 101 -6.22 3.52 10.42
C THR A 101 -5.02 3.64 11.34
N MET A 102 -5.15 4.46 12.39
CA MET A 102 -4.18 4.52 13.49
C MET A 102 -4.55 3.58 14.65
N ASP A 103 -5.75 3.00 14.64
CA ASP A 103 -6.19 1.98 15.60
C ASP A 103 -5.49 0.64 15.29
N GLU A 104 -4.66 0.17 16.22
CA GLU A 104 -3.88 -1.06 16.05
C GLU A 104 -4.74 -2.33 16.00
N ASP A 105 -5.87 -2.35 16.72
CA ASP A 105 -6.77 -3.50 16.74
C ASP A 105 -7.53 -3.60 15.41
N ILE A 106 -8.01 -2.48 14.90
CA ILE A 106 -8.61 -2.41 13.56
C ILE A 106 -7.58 -2.77 12.50
N ALA A 107 -6.38 -2.22 12.57
CA ALA A 107 -5.31 -2.53 11.62
C ALA A 107 -4.97 -4.03 11.62
N LYS A 108 -4.89 -4.65 12.80
CA LYS A 108 -4.65 -6.10 12.95
C LYS A 108 -5.80 -6.95 12.40
N LEU A 109 -7.04 -6.48 12.54
CA LEU A 109 -8.22 -7.14 11.99
C LEU A 109 -8.18 -7.17 10.47
N ILE A 110 -7.96 -6.02 9.83
CA ILE A 110 -8.05 -5.90 8.36
C ILE A 110 -6.74 -6.25 7.65
N GLU A 111 -5.58 -6.04 8.29
CA GLU A 111 -4.24 -6.22 7.73
C GLU A 111 -3.30 -7.03 8.66
N PRO A 112 -3.66 -8.24 9.09
CA PRO A 112 -2.99 -8.96 10.18
C PRO A 112 -1.52 -9.34 9.92
N LYS A 113 -1.03 -9.16 8.68
CA LYS A 113 0.35 -9.49 8.30
C LYS A 113 1.20 -8.25 8.00
N ALA A 114 0.61 -7.07 8.10
CA ALA A 114 1.34 -5.83 7.91
C ALA A 114 1.88 -5.31 9.25
N PRO A 115 2.95 -4.52 9.27
CA PRO A 115 3.42 -3.84 10.46
C PRO A 115 2.33 -2.94 11.07
N PRO A 116 2.34 -2.67 12.38
CA PRO A 116 1.39 -1.77 13.01
C PRO A 116 1.48 -0.35 12.42
N PRO A 117 0.40 0.44 12.49
CA PRO A 117 0.35 1.79 11.93
C PRO A 117 1.47 2.70 12.45
N SER A 118 1.78 2.62 13.74
CA SER A 118 2.86 3.38 14.37
C SER A 118 4.22 3.16 13.71
N ARG A 119 4.56 1.93 13.33
CA ARG A 119 5.80 1.62 12.61
C ARG A 119 5.78 2.11 11.17
N ARG A 120 4.62 2.13 10.53
CA ARG A 120 4.46 2.66 9.17
C ARG A 120 4.64 4.18 9.15
N VAL A 121 4.07 4.87 10.13
CA VAL A 121 4.26 6.32 10.33
C VAL A 121 5.74 6.63 10.54
N TYR A 122 6.41 5.91 11.44
CA TYR A 122 7.85 6.06 11.66
C TYR A 122 8.66 5.87 10.37
N ALA A 123 8.36 4.84 9.58
CA ALA A 123 9.06 4.59 8.32
C ALA A 123 8.87 5.74 7.31
N LEU A 124 7.66 6.32 7.24
CA LEU A 124 7.39 7.46 6.38
C LEU A 124 8.14 8.72 6.83
N GLU A 125 8.21 8.95 8.13
CA GLU A 125 8.94 10.07 8.73
C GLU A 125 10.44 10.00 8.43
N GLU A 126 11.06 8.80 8.55
CA GLU A 126 12.46 8.59 8.20
C GLU A 126 12.73 8.85 6.70
N VAL A 127 11.81 8.47 5.81
CA VAL A 127 11.92 8.79 4.38
C VAL A 127 11.77 10.29 4.14
N SER A 128 10.82 10.95 4.78
CA SER A 128 10.61 12.39 4.68
C SER A 128 11.84 13.18 5.15
N ASN A 129 12.50 12.74 6.22
CA ASN A 129 13.71 13.34 6.76
C ASN A 129 14.90 13.33 5.77
N LEU A 130 14.87 12.45 4.74
CA LEU A 130 15.84 12.47 3.65
C LEU A 130 15.52 13.54 2.58
N GLY A 131 14.42 14.27 2.70
CA GLY A 131 13.93 15.20 1.69
C GLY A 131 13.28 14.52 0.47
N VAL A 132 12.91 13.24 0.58
CA VAL A 132 12.15 12.51 -0.43
C VAL A 132 10.66 12.88 -0.31
N GLU A 133 9.99 13.09 -1.43
CA GLU A 133 8.54 13.33 -1.43
C GLU A 133 7.81 12.14 -0.83
N THR A 134 6.91 12.43 0.10
CA THR A 134 6.16 11.39 0.82
C THR A 134 4.66 11.65 0.78
N TRP A 135 3.89 10.58 0.85
CA TRP A 135 2.43 10.65 0.94
C TRP A 135 1.85 9.46 1.71
N ILE A 136 0.72 9.68 2.36
CA ILE A 136 -0.07 8.62 2.98
C ILE A 136 -1.17 8.18 2.02
N PHE A 137 -1.30 6.87 1.81
CA PHE A 137 -2.49 6.31 1.19
C PHE A 137 -3.46 5.84 2.27
N LEU A 138 -4.49 6.65 2.53
CA LEU A 138 -5.61 6.30 3.40
C LEU A 138 -6.61 5.43 2.60
N GLY A 139 -6.35 4.13 2.59
CA GLY A 139 -7.18 3.22 1.78
C GLY A 139 -6.88 1.73 2.00
N PRO A 140 -7.93 0.92 1.89
CA PRO A 140 -9.30 1.33 1.64
C PRO A 140 -10.00 1.90 2.87
N ILE A 141 -10.84 2.91 2.66
CA ILE A 141 -11.85 3.30 3.66
C ILE A 141 -12.98 2.27 3.60
N ILE A 142 -13.28 1.66 4.73
CA ILE A 142 -14.24 0.55 4.86
C ILE A 142 -15.41 1.03 5.71
N PRO A 143 -16.66 0.99 5.22
CA PRO A 143 -17.84 1.44 5.96
C PRO A 143 -17.91 0.81 7.35
N TYR A 144 -18.17 1.61 8.38
CA TYR A 144 -18.32 1.22 9.80
C TYR A 144 -17.09 0.53 10.42
N VAL A 145 -15.93 0.62 9.80
CA VAL A 145 -14.66 0.04 10.31
C VAL A 145 -13.65 1.13 10.61
N ASN A 146 -13.27 1.92 9.60
CA ASN A 146 -12.26 2.97 9.71
C ASN A 146 -12.71 4.28 9.05
N ASP A 147 -13.99 4.49 8.87
CA ASP A 147 -14.61 5.63 8.19
C ASP A 147 -15.12 6.72 9.14
N SER A 148 -14.95 6.56 10.47
CA SER A 148 -15.31 7.61 11.42
C SER A 148 -14.40 8.82 11.26
N TYR A 149 -14.96 10.01 11.54
CA TYR A 149 -14.22 11.26 11.51
C TYR A 149 -12.91 11.17 12.33
N ASP A 150 -13.00 10.70 13.57
CA ASP A 150 -11.84 10.56 14.45
C ASP A 150 -10.77 9.62 13.87
N SER A 151 -11.19 8.52 13.22
CA SER A 151 -10.26 7.57 12.59
C SER A 151 -9.51 8.18 11.42
N ILE A 152 -10.22 8.97 10.60
CA ILE A 152 -9.63 9.68 9.45
C ILE A 152 -8.75 10.82 9.93
N GLU A 153 -9.22 11.62 10.90
CA GLU A 153 -8.49 12.76 11.46
C GLU A 153 -7.13 12.35 12.03
N LEU A 154 -7.07 11.25 12.78
CA LEU A 154 -5.80 10.73 13.32
C LEU A 154 -4.77 10.40 12.21
N VAL A 155 -5.20 9.91 11.07
CA VAL A 155 -4.29 9.66 9.92
C VAL A 155 -3.85 10.98 9.29
N VAL A 156 -4.78 11.93 9.11
CA VAL A 156 -4.51 13.26 8.55
C VAL A 156 -3.56 14.06 9.45
N ASP A 157 -3.73 13.99 10.76
CA ASP A 157 -2.85 14.67 11.72
C ASP A 157 -1.41 14.14 11.67
N ASN A 158 -1.23 12.82 11.47
CA ASN A 158 0.10 12.27 11.24
C ASN A 158 0.70 12.77 9.91
N ALA A 159 -0.11 12.85 8.85
CA ALA A 159 0.35 13.42 7.57
C ALA A 159 0.76 14.90 7.73
N ARG A 160 -0.06 15.70 8.43
CA ARG A 160 0.24 17.11 8.73
C ARG A 160 1.54 17.27 9.54
N ARG A 161 1.75 16.41 10.55
CA ARG A 161 2.96 16.40 11.37
C ARG A 161 4.22 16.06 10.55
N ILE A 162 4.12 15.14 9.61
CA ILE A 162 5.22 14.75 8.71
C ILE A 162 5.42 15.80 7.60
N GLY A 163 4.38 16.55 7.24
CA GLY A 163 4.39 17.49 6.12
C GLY A 163 4.18 16.80 4.77
N CYS A 164 3.37 15.74 4.72
CA CYS A 164 3.12 14.96 3.51
C CYS A 164 1.65 15.03 3.06
N GLU A 165 1.39 14.66 1.80
CA GLU A 165 0.05 14.60 1.24
C GLU A 165 -0.71 13.35 1.70
N VAL A 166 -2.06 13.42 1.65
CA VAL A 166 -2.94 12.28 1.86
C VAL A 166 -3.73 12.01 0.58
N ILE A 167 -3.55 10.81 0.05
CA ILE A 167 -4.38 10.27 -1.03
C ILE A 167 -5.32 9.24 -0.42
N TYR A 168 -6.60 9.28 -0.74
CA TYR A 168 -7.57 8.38 -0.15
C TYR A 168 -8.45 7.68 -1.21
N ASP A 169 -8.88 6.47 -0.91
CA ASP A 169 -9.84 5.74 -1.73
C ASP A 169 -10.70 4.82 -0.85
N LYS A 170 -11.93 4.61 -1.32
CA LYS A 170 -12.86 3.69 -0.68
C LYS A 170 -12.54 2.24 -1.02
N LEU A 171 -13.15 1.33 -0.27
CA LEU A 171 -13.11 -0.09 -0.57
C LEU A 171 -13.72 -0.36 -1.97
N ASN A 172 -12.92 -0.96 -2.83
CA ASN A 172 -13.33 -1.46 -4.13
C ASN A 172 -13.65 -2.96 -4.07
N LEU A 173 -14.93 -3.31 -4.15
CA LEU A 173 -15.38 -4.70 -4.18
C LEU A 173 -15.12 -5.34 -5.55
N ARG A 174 -13.87 -5.69 -5.79
CA ARG A 174 -13.51 -6.54 -6.93
C ARG A 174 -13.95 -7.98 -6.66
N ARG A 175 -13.98 -8.78 -7.72
CA ARG A 175 -14.32 -10.22 -7.65
C ARG A 175 -13.59 -10.89 -6.47
N TRP A 176 -14.31 -11.60 -5.62
CA TRP A 176 -13.82 -12.35 -4.45
C TRP A 176 -13.42 -11.53 -3.20
N VAL A 177 -13.42 -10.20 -3.25
CA VAL A 177 -13.09 -9.35 -2.09
C VAL A 177 -14.10 -9.53 -0.98
N LEU A 178 -15.40 -9.54 -1.31
CA LEU A 178 -16.48 -9.74 -0.35
C LEU A 178 -16.34 -11.08 0.40
N ASP A 179 -16.04 -12.17 -0.32
CA ASP A 179 -15.83 -13.50 0.28
C ASP A 179 -14.64 -13.48 1.27
N SER A 180 -13.56 -12.76 0.94
CA SER A 180 -12.39 -12.63 1.81
C SER A 180 -12.67 -11.78 3.04
N MET A 181 -13.47 -10.73 2.89
CA MET A 181 -13.83 -9.83 3.99
C MET A 181 -14.83 -10.49 4.95
N ARG A 182 -15.78 -11.27 4.44
CA ARG A 182 -16.77 -11.97 5.27
C ARG A 182 -16.09 -12.77 6.39
N GLY A 183 -15.10 -13.57 6.07
CA GLY A 183 -14.40 -14.38 7.07
C GLY A 183 -13.54 -13.59 8.07
N ARG A 184 -13.32 -12.27 7.84
CA ARG A 184 -12.56 -11.41 8.75
C ARG A 184 -13.44 -10.50 9.60
N LEU A 185 -14.53 -10.01 9.03
CA LEU A 185 -15.45 -9.06 9.66
C LEU A 185 -16.65 -9.75 10.30
N GLU A 186 -16.80 -11.07 10.10
CA GLU A 186 -17.83 -11.88 10.76
C GLU A 186 -17.65 -11.80 12.28
N GLY A 187 -18.70 -11.35 12.98
CA GLY A 187 -18.66 -11.11 14.42
C GLY A 187 -18.01 -9.79 14.87
N TYR A 188 -17.50 -8.97 13.97
CA TYR A 188 -17.01 -7.63 14.30
C TYR A 188 -18.18 -6.65 14.44
N LYS A 189 -18.57 -6.30 15.67
CA LYS A 189 -19.61 -5.29 15.98
C LYS A 189 -20.89 -5.45 15.12
N ASP A 190 -21.36 -6.67 14.93
CA ASP A 190 -22.52 -6.98 14.07
C ASP A 190 -22.41 -6.38 12.66
N TYR A 191 -21.21 -6.45 12.07
CA TYR A 191 -20.85 -5.80 10.83
C TYR A 191 -21.84 -6.15 9.69
N PRO A 192 -22.42 -5.14 9.00
CA PRO A 192 -23.47 -5.37 7.99
C PRO A 192 -22.88 -5.81 6.65
N ILE A 193 -22.20 -6.94 6.63
CA ILE A 193 -21.44 -7.45 5.47
C ILE A 193 -22.29 -7.56 4.20
N ASP A 194 -23.58 -7.89 4.32
CA ASP A 194 -24.47 -8.05 3.17
C ASP A 194 -24.84 -6.70 2.50
N ARG A 195 -24.72 -5.60 3.24
CA ARG A 195 -24.96 -4.23 2.74
C ARG A 195 -23.70 -3.62 2.09
N LEU A 196 -22.54 -4.24 2.23
CA LEU A 196 -21.26 -3.67 1.80
C LEU A 196 -21.24 -3.32 0.31
N THR A 197 -21.88 -4.15 -0.52
CA THR A 197 -21.96 -3.90 -1.97
C THR A 197 -22.70 -2.58 -2.31
N SER A 198 -23.78 -2.27 -1.61
CA SER A 198 -24.50 -1.01 -1.82
C SER A 198 -23.75 0.18 -1.26
N LEU A 199 -23.17 0.04 -0.06
CA LEU A 199 -22.42 1.10 0.62
C LEU A 199 -21.18 1.56 -0.15
N THR A 200 -20.50 0.65 -0.84
CA THR A 200 -19.26 0.97 -1.56
C THR A 200 -19.47 1.44 -3.00
N ARG A 201 -20.70 1.66 -3.46
CA ARG A 201 -20.99 2.27 -4.76
C ARG A 201 -20.48 3.73 -4.80
N LYS A 202 -20.13 4.21 -5.99
CA LYS A 202 -19.64 5.59 -6.18
C LYS A 202 -20.67 6.66 -5.82
N ASP A 203 -21.93 6.33 -6.00
CA ASP A 203 -23.12 7.16 -5.78
C ASP A 203 -23.84 6.86 -4.45
N SER A 204 -23.20 6.10 -3.55
CA SER A 204 -23.78 5.82 -2.24
C SER A 204 -23.73 7.05 -1.35
N GLU A 205 -24.76 7.26 -0.54
CA GLU A 205 -24.79 8.33 0.48
C GLU A 205 -23.56 8.25 1.38
N TRP A 206 -23.23 7.04 1.87
CA TRP A 206 -22.04 6.81 2.68
C TRP A 206 -20.76 7.39 2.04
N TRP A 207 -20.53 7.17 0.73
CA TRP A 207 -19.31 7.67 0.09
C TRP A 207 -19.34 9.18 -0.14
N ILE A 208 -20.51 9.74 -0.31
CA ILE A 208 -20.69 11.20 -0.45
C ILE A 208 -20.39 11.89 0.89
N GLU A 209 -20.80 11.30 2.01
CA GLU A 209 -20.54 11.83 3.35
C GLU A 209 -19.05 11.71 3.77
N VAL A 210 -18.36 10.64 3.36
CA VAL A 210 -16.95 10.41 3.70
C VAL A 210 -15.99 11.31 2.92
N LYS A 211 -16.35 11.80 1.75
CA LYS A 211 -15.53 12.72 0.95
C LYS A 211 -15.42 14.11 1.56
#